data_b5ed111357548feb453ba45d94c63815
#
_entry.id   b5ed111357548feb453ba45d94c63815
#
_cell.length_a   1.000
_cell.length_b   1.000
_cell.length_c   1.000
_cell.angle_alpha   90.00
_cell.angle_beta   90.00
_cell.angle_gamma   90.00
#
_symmetry.space_group_name_H-M   'P 1'
#
loop_
_entity.id
_entity.type
_entity.pdbx_description
1 polymer ?
#
loop_
_entity_poly.entity_id
_entity_poly.type
_entity_poly.pdbx_seq_one_letter_code
_entity_poly.pdbx_strand_id
1 'polypeptide(L)' 'MYQYRKLKGKIVEKYGTQKAFADALDISENSLSLKLNGKTGFSQKDIVKWSLLLGIDQAEYQSFYFE' A
#
# COMPACT_ATOMS: atom_id res chain seq x y z
N MET A 1 10.32 7.50 10.74
CA MET A 1 10.09 7.15 9.33
C MET A 1 9.22 5.91 9.25
N TYR A 2 8.18 5.94 8.44
CA TYR A 2 7.29 4.80 8.27
C TYR A 2 7.95 3.74 7.39
N GLN A 3 7.87 2.49 7.80
CA GLN A 3 8.42 1.39 7.01
C GLN A 3 7.34 0.57 6.32
N TYR A 4 6.10 0.75 6.73
CA TYR A 4 4.94 0.09 6.11
C TYR A 4 5.06 -1.42 6.04
N ARG A 5 5.59 -2.04 7.10
CA ARG A 5 5.80 -3.50 7.12
C ARG A 5 4.50 -4.28 6.99
N LYS A 6 3.48 -3.86 7.73
CA LYS A 6 2.17 -4.53 7.65
C LYS A 6 1.56 -4.36 6.28
N LEU A 7 1.71 -3.19 5.68
CA LEU A 7 1.18 -2.92 4.36
C LEU A 7 1.87 -3.79 3.32
N LYS A 8 3.19 -3.89 3.37
CA LYS A 8 3.96 -4.76 2.47
C LYS A 8 3.53 -6.22 2.61
N GLY A 9 3.35 -6.68 3.84
CA GLY A 9 2.88 -8.04 4.12
C GLY A 9 1.51 -8.30 3.55
N LYS A 10 0.61 -7.32 3.67
CA LYS A 10 -0.74 -7.45 3.13
C LYS A 10 -0.73 -7.55 1.61
N ILE A 11 0.13 -6.77 0.96
CA ILE A 11 0.28 -6.81 -0.50
C ILE A 11 0.72 -8.20 -0.95
N VAL A 12 1.73 -8.77 -0.30
CA VAL A 12 2.21 -10.12 -0.64
C VAL A 12 1.14 -11.16 -0.38
N GLU A 13 0.43 -11.03 0.74
CA GLU A 13 -0.66 -11.95 1.09
C GLU A 13 -1.76 -11.97 0.03
N LYS A 14 -2.16 -10.81 -0.46
CA LYS A 14 -3.30 -10.70 -1.39
C LYS A 14 -2.91 -10.83 -2.86
N TYR A 15 -1.73 -10.36 -3.23
CA TYR A 15 -1.32 -10.26 -4.64
C TYR A 15 -0.09 -11.08 -4.98
N GLY A 16 0.62 -11.56 -3.99
CA GLY A 16 1.83 -12.36 -4.20
C GLY A 16 3.09 -11.54 -4.38
N THR A 17 3.04 -10.49 -5.20
CA THR A 17 4.18 -9.61 -5.46
C THR A 17 3.74 -8.16 -5.48
N GLN A 18 4.70 -7.26 -5.29
CA GLN A 18 4.43 -5.83 -5.40
C GLN A 18 4.10 -5.45 -6.84
N LYS A 19 4.71 -6.13 -7.81
CA LYS A 19 4.42 -5.87 -9.22
C LYS A 19 2.95 -6.14 -9.55
N ALA A 20 2.42 -7.26 -9.06
CA ALA A 20 1.01 -7.59 -9.29
C ALA A 20 0.09 -6.53 -8.69
N PHE A 21 0.43 -6.02 -7.51
CA PHE A 21 -0.36 -4.97 -6.89
C PHE A 21 -0.25 -3.63 -7.65
N ALA A 22 0.95 -3.30 -8.12
CA ALA A 22 1.13 -2.10 -8.95
C ALA A 22 0.29 -2.18 -10.23
N ASP A 23 0.25 -3.35 -10.85
CA ASP A 23 -0.59 -3.57 -12.02
C ASP A 23 -2.08 -3.36 -11.69
N ALA A 24 -2.52 -3.84 -10.53
CA ALA A 24 -3.90 -3.65 -10.09
C ALA A 24 -4.23 -2.18 -9.85
N LEU A 25 -3.24 -1.39 -9.42
CA LEU A 25 -3.38 0.05 -9.20
C LEU A 25 -3.20 0.86 -10.48
N ASP A 26 -2.77 0.22 -11.55
CA ASP A 26 -2.45 0.88 -12.82
C ASP A 26 -1.34 1.92 -12.66
N ILE A 27 -0.32 1.57 -11.90
CA ILE A 27 0.87 2.40 -11.71
C ILE A 27 2.12 1.55 -11.95
N SER A 28 3.27 2.21 -12.13
CA SER A 28 4.52 1.49 -12.28
C SER A 28 4.97 0.89 -10.96
N GLU A 29 5.75 -0.17 -11.04
CA GLU A 29 6.34 -0.79 -9.85
C GLU A 29 7.25 0.20 -9.11
N ASN A 30 7.93 1.08 -9.85
CA ASN A 30 8.77 2.11 -9.27
C ASN A 30 7.95 3.10 -8.43
N SER A 31 6.79 3.53 -8.94
CA SER A 31 5.90 4.42 -8.19
C SER A 31 5.42 3.77 -6.90
N LEU A 32 5.06 2.49 -6.97
CA LEU A 32 4.66 1.74 -5.79
C LEU A 32 5.79 1.67 -4.77
N SER A 33 6.99 1.36 -5.24
CA SER A 33 8.17 1.26 -4.38
C SER A 33 8.46 2.58 -3.66
N LEU A 34 8.34 3.70 -4.36
CA LEU A 34 8.55 5.02 -3.76
C LEU A 34 7.60 5.27 -2.60
N LYS A 35 6.33 4.89 -2.75
CA LYS A 35 5.36 5.04 -1.68
C LYS A 35 5.68 4.12 -0.50
N LEU A 36 6.03 2.88 -0.77
CA LEU A 36 6.32 1.91 0.28
C LEU A 36 7.62 2.19 1.02
N ASN A 37 8.52 2.96 0.41
CA ASN A 37 9.78 3.34 1.05
C ASN A 37 9.70 4.72 1.71
N GLY A 38 8.52 5.33 1.74
CA GLY A 38 8.32 6.61 2.39
C GLY A 38 8.89 7.81 1.62
N LYS A 39 9.25 7.62 0.35
CA LYS A 39 9.79 8.70 -0.48
C LYS A 39 8.70 9.66 -0.94
N THR A 40 7.50 9.15 -1.19
CA THR A 40 6.33 9.96 -1.49
C THR A 40 5.25 9.61 -0.47
N GLY A 41 4.40 10.57 -0.13
CA GLY A 41 3.34 10.31 0.84
C GLY A 41 2.17 9.59 0.23
N PHE A 42 1.26 9.14 1.09
CA PHE A 42 -0.03 8.60 0.68
C PHE A 42 -1.06 9.72 0.73
N SER A 43 -1.75 9.93 -0.38
CA SER A 43 -2.91 10.82 -0.38
C SER A 43 -4.10 10.07 0.23
N GLN A 44 -5.15 10.81 0.59
CA GLN A 44 -6.36 10.19 1.09
C GLN A 44 -6.96 9.24 0.05
N LYS A 45 -6.89 9.60 -1.23
CA LYS A 45 -7.36 8.74 -2.32
C LYS A 45 -6.57 7.45 -2.39
N ASP A 46 -5.24 7.52 -2.21
CA ASP A 46 -4.39 6.34 -2.21
C ASP A 46 -4.80 5.40 -1.09
N ILE A 47 -4.98 5.93 0.11
CA ILE A 47 -5.33 5.11 1.27
C ILE A 47 -6.64 4.37 1.03
N VAL A 48 -7.65 5.07 0.52
CA VAL A 48 -8.95 4.46 0.25
C VAL A 48 -8.84 3.40 -0.84
N LYS A 49 -8.18 3.73 -1.95
CA LYS A 49 -8.06 2.80 -3.08
C LYS A 49 -7.27 1.55 -2.71
N TRP A 50 -6.13 1.74 -2.05
CA TRP A 50 -5.30 0.61 -1.62
C TRP A 50 -6.06 -0.27 -0.64
N SER A 51 -6.77 0.36 0.30
CA SER A 51 -7.51 -0.39 1.32
C SER A 51 -8.65 -1.21 0.72
N LEU A 52 -9.32 -0.67 -0.29
CA LEU A 52 -10.35 -1.43 -1.00
C LEU A 52 -9.77 -2.67 -1.68
N LEU A 53 -8.61 -2.53 -2.32
CA LEU A 53 -7.96 -3.64 -3.01
C LEU A 53 -7.39 -4.67 -2.03
N LEU A 54 -6.93 -4.23 -0.87
CA LEU A 54 -6.28 -5.10 0.11
C LEU A 54 -7.23 -5.62 1.18
N GLY A 55 -8.47 -5.14 1.21
CA GLY A 55 -9.43 -5.55 2.23
C GLY A 55 -9.12 -5.00 3.60
N ILE A 56 -8.59 -3.78 3.68
CA ILE A 56 -8.25 -3.12 4.93
C ILE A 56 -9.41 -2.24 5.35
N ASP A 57 -9.90 -2.43 6.57
CA ASP A 57 -10.98 -1.60 7.13
C ASP A 57 -10.44 -0.24 7.56
N GLN A 58 -11.32 0.75 7.55
CA GLN A 58 -10.98 2.10 7.99
C GLN A 58 -10.41 2.10 9.42
N ALA A 59 -10.92 1.23 10.28
CA ALA A 59 -10.43 1.11 11.65
C ALA A 59 -8.97 0.68 11.72
N GLU A 60 -8.44 0.08 10.66
CA GLU A 60 -7.07 -0.43 10.59
C GLU A 60 -6.11 0.53 9.90
N TYR A 61 -6.58 1.66 9.39
CA TYR A 61 -5.74 2.60 8.64
C TYR A 61 -4.52 3.03 9.45
N GLN A 62 -4.70 3.29 10.74
CA GLN A 62 -3.60 3.71 11.61
C GLN A 62 -2.47 2.70 11.60
N SER A 63 -2.79 1.41 11.73
CA SER A 63 -1.79 0.35 11.77
C SER A 63 -1.05 0.18 10.46
N PHE A 64 -1.75 0.35 9.33
CA PHE A 64 -1.16 0.09 8.02
C PHE A 64 -0.43 1.28 7.43
N TYR A 65 -0.93 2.49 7.64
CA TYR A 65 -0.43 3.67 6.94
C TYR A 65 0.33 4.66 7.83
N PHE A 66 0.24 4.52 9.14
CA PHE A 66 0.81 5.52 10.06
C PHE A 66 1.74 4.91 11.11
N GLU A 67 2.28 3.77 10.82
CA GLU A 67 3.30 3.16 11.68
C GLU A 67 4.62 2.96 10.95
#